data_6941bbf90ec05373728a1ce6206cd806
#
_entry.id   6941bbf90ec05373728a1ce6206cd806
#
_cell.length_a   1.000
_cell.length_b   1.000
_cell.length_c   1.000
_cell.angle_alpha   90.00
_cell.angle_beta   90.00
_cell.angle_gamma   90.00
#
_symmetry.space_group_name_H-M   'P 1'
#
loop_
_entity.id
_entity.type
_entity.pdbx_description
1 polymer ?
#
loop_
_entity_poly.entity_id
_entity_poly.type
_entity_poly.pdbx_seq_one_letter_code
_entity_poly.pdbx_strand_id
1 'polypeptide(L)'
;AGGVTAMQILPGSANLFGGRGVTLKNVPSISYQGMKFPDAPHGLKMACGENPKRVYGGRTQAPSTRMGNVAAYRSAWIRAQRYQADWDRYNQAVKDAAEAAENDSSGASVASALLTNTPPRRNLELDTLAGALRGDILVHMHCYRADEMLTILDMAEEFGYRVGTFHHGVEAYKIADELAENDVCGALWADWWGFKI
;
A
#
# COMPACT_ATOMS: atom_id res chain seq x y z
N ALA A 1 -2.59 -18.01 26.27
CA ALA A 1 -2.93 -17.21 25.09
C ALA A 1 -3.12 -18.05 23.82
N GLY A 2 -3.87 -19.17 23.86
CA GLY A 2 -4.44 -19.86 22.68
C GLY A 2 -3.47 -20.28 21.56
N GLY A 3 -2.15 -20.30 21.79
CA GLY A 3 -1.16 -20.71 20.79
C GLY A 3 -0.83 -19.66 19.69
N VAL A 4 -1.38 -18.44 19.77
CA VAL A 4 -1.07 -17.38 18.79
C VAL A 4 0.33 -16.84 19.06
N THR A 5 1.25 -17.08 18.11
CA THR A 5 2.67 -16.68 18.22
C THR A 5 3.02 -15.43 17.45
N ALA A 6 2.29 -15.12 16.40
CA ALA A 6 2.45 -13.92 15.59
C ALA A 6 1.08 -13.33 15.22
N MET A 7 1.05 -12.04 14.94
CA MET A 7 -0.16 -11.33 14.52
C MET A 7 0.20 -10.22 13.55
N GLN A 8 -0.70 -9.91 12.63
CA GLN A 8 -0.61 -8.74 11.78
C GLN A 8 -1.65 -7.72 12.22
N ILE A 9 -1.20 -6.51 12.53
CA ILE A 9 -2.05 -5.39 12.93
C ILE A 9 -2.30 -4.52 11.71
N LEU A 10 -3.57 -4.41 11.34
CA LEU A 10 -4.03 -3.66 10.16
C LEU A 10 -5.11 -2.65 10.57
N PRO A 11 -5.16 -1.48 9.93
CA PRO A 11 -6.29 -0.56 10.06
C PRO A 11 -7.62 -1.19 9.62
N GLY A 12 -8.73 -0.60 10.03
CA GLY A 12 -10.06 -1.00 9.60
C GLY A 12 -10.35 -0.70 8.12
N SER A 13 -11.56 -0.99 7.67
CA SER A 13 -11.97 -0.91 6.26
C SER A 13 -12.80 0.33 5.90
N ALA A 14 -12.78 1.36 6.72
CA ALA A 14 -13.55 2.59 6.47
C ALA A 14 -12.94 3.46 5.37
N ASN A 15 -11.63 3.43 5.23
CA ASN A 15 -10.87 4.30 4.32
C ASN A 15 -10.42 3.55 3.08
N LEU A 16 -10.37 4.24 1.93
CA LEU A 16 -9.76 3.72 0.71
C LEU A 16 -8.29 3.32 0.96
N PHE A 17 -7.55 4.20 1.63
CA PHE A 17 -6.20 3.96 2.14
C PHE A 17 -6.24 4.13 3.65
N GLY A 18 -6.18 3.02 4.39
CA GLY A 18 -6.32 3.01 5.84
C GLY A 18 -5.03 3.33 6.58
N GLY A 19 -3.89 3.04 5.97
CA GLY A 19 -2.57 3.25 6.56
C GLY A 19 -1.73 1.97 6.65
N ARG A 20 -0.51 2.12 7.18
CA ARG A 20 0.44 1.02 7.31
C ARG A 20 0.03 0.03 8.39
N GLY A 21 0.23 -1.25 8.10
CA GLY A 21 0.17 -2.35 9.03
C GLY A 21 1.56 -2.87 9.40
N VAL A 22 1.62 -3.68 10.46
CA VAL A 22 2.85 -4.27 10.97
C VAL A 22 2.62 -5.71 11.43
N THR A 23 3.60 -6.58 11.18
CA THR A 23 3.61 -7.93 11.72
C THR A 23 4.38 -7.95 13.04
N LEU A 24 3.78 -8.54 14.08
CA LEU A 24 4.31 -8.58 15.42
C LEU A 24 4.44 -10.02 15.90
N LYS A 25 5.45 -10.28 16.72
CA LYS A 25 5.52 -11.48 17.58
C LYS A 25 4.65 -11.26 18.81
N ASN A 26 3.92 -12.28 19.23
CA ASN A 26 3.11 -12.23 20.45
C ASN A 26 3.99 -12.52 21.68
N VAL A 27 4.88 -11.60 22.00
CA VAL A 27 5.82 -11.69 23.12
C VAL A 27 5.62 -10.52 24.08
N PRO A 28 5.88 -10.69 25.39
CA PRO A 28 5.85 -9.57 26.33
C PRO A 28 6.86 -8.49 25.92
N SER A 29 6.40 -7.24 25.86
CA SER A 29 7.25 -6.08 25.58
C SER A 29 6.60 -4.81 26.13
N ILE A 30 7.41 -3.82 26.50
CA ILE A 30 6.94 -2.51 26.93
C ILE A 30 6.53 -1.62 25.76
N SER A 31 6.90 -1.98 24.53
CA SER A 31 6.53 -1.26 23.32
C SER A 31 6.38 -2.20 22.13
N TYR A 32 5.63 -1.77 21.11
CA TYR A 32 5.47 -2.53 19.86
C TYR A 32 6.81 -2.73 19.11
N GLN A 33 7.81 -1.89 19.36
CA GLN A 33 9.12 -2.01 18.71
C GLN A 33 9.81 -3.35 19.08
N GLY A 34 9.74 -3.76 20.35
CA GLY A 34 10.25 -5.05 20.79
C GLY A 34 9.42 -6.26 20.31
N MET A 35 8.20 -6.01 19.84
CA MET A 35 7.31 -7.02 19.28
C MET A 35 7.46 -7.18 17.76
N LYS A 36 8.05 -6.24 17.04
CA LYS A 36 8.18 -6.32 15.58
C LYS A 36 8.79 -7.65 15.15
N PHE A 37 8.16 -8.27 14.15
CA PHE A 37 8.73 -9.46 13.54
C PHE A 37 9.91 -9.03 12.66
N PRO A 38 11.11 -9.60 12.83
CA PRO A 38 12.28 -9.23 12.04
C PRO A 38 12.01 -9.41 10.56
N ASP A 39 12.44 -8.45 9.76
CA ASP A 39 12.41 -8.46 8.29
C ASP A 39 11.03 -8.69 7.64
N ALA A 40 9.95 -8.68 8.44
CA ALA A 40 8.61 -8.76 7.90
C ALA A 40 8.25 -7.47 7.15
N PRO A 41 7.76 -7.56 5.89
CA PRO A 41 7.37 -6.39 5.13
C PRO A 41 6.19 -5.68 5.82
N HIS A 42 6.15 -4.37 5.68
CA HIS A 42 4.97 -3.60 6.09
C HIS A 42 3.79 -3.89 5.17
N GLY A 43 2.57 -3.82 5.72
CA GLY A 43 1.36 -3.85 4.94
C GLY A 43 0.81 -2.44 4.72
N LEU A 44 0.12 -2.22 3.59
CA LEU A 44 -0.77 -1.08 3.37
C LEU A 44 -2.19 -1.61 3.39
N LYS A 45 -2.98 -1.25 4.40
CA LYS A 45 -4.40 -1.61 4.42
C LYS A 45 -5.19 -0.66 3.53
N MET A 46 -5.93 -1.26 2.63
CA MET A 46 -6.88 -0.58 1.74
C MET A 46 -8.27 -1.21 1.89
N ALA A 47 -9.29 -0.54 1.38
CA ALA A 47 -10.65 -1.08 1.37
C ALA A 47 -11.41 -0.67 0.11
N CYS A 48 -12.09 -1.64 -0.52
CA CYS A 48 -12.98 -1.43 -1.65
C CYS A 48 -14.46 -1.47 -1.24
N GLY A 49 -15.32 -1.17 -2.18
CA GLY A 49 -16.73 -1.47 -2.16
C GLY A 49 -17.55 -0.64 -1.19
N GLU A 50 -18.40 -1.35 -0.45
CA GLU A 50 -19.45 -0.71 0.34
C GLU A 50 -18.96 0.06 1.56
N ASN A 51 -17.87 -0.38 2.20
CA ASN A 51 -17.43 0.22 3.46
C ASN A 51 -16.96 1.66 3.29
N PRO A 52 -16.01 1.99 2.41
CA PRO A 52 -15.64 3.39 2.15
C PRO A 52 -16.82 4.21 1.64
N LYS A 53 -17.56 3.69 0.66
CA LYS A 53 -18.75 4.35 0.10
C LYS A 53 -19.76 4.73 1.19
N ARG A 54 -20.09 3.81 2.10
CA ARG A 54 -21.07 4.04 3.18
C ARG A 54 -20.56 5.04 4.21
N VAL A 55 -19.31 4.89 4.63
CA VAL A 55 -18.73 5.74 5.69
C VAL A 55 -18.61 7.19 5.24
N TYR A 56 -18.10 7.43 4.04
CA TYR A 56 -17.93 8.80 3.51
C TYR A 56 -19.23 9.37 2.94
N GLY A 57 -20.01 8.58 2.18
CA GLY A 57 -21.30 9.00 1.66
C GLY A 57 -22.31 9.35 2.74
N GLY A 58 -22.32 8.62 3.86
CA GLY A 58 -23.15 8.95 5.02
C GLY A 58 -22.75 10.26 5.71
N ARG A 59 -21.57 10.81 5.40
CA ARG A 59 -21.08 12.10 5.89
C ARG A 59 -21.09 13.19 4.82
N THR A 60 -21.78 12.98 3.71
CA THR A 60 -21.80 13.87 2.53
C THR A 60 -20.40 14.15 1.97
N GLN A 61 -19.48 13.19 2.09
CA GLN A 61 -18.11 13.25 1.60
C GLN A 61 -17.87 12.26 0.47
N ALA A 62 -16.86 12.50 -0.36
CA ALA A 62 -16.41 11.55 -1.35
C ALA A 62 -15.40 10.54 -0.72
N PRO A 63 -15.43 9.26 -1.16
CA PRO A 63 -16.29 8.68 -2.17
C PRO A 63 -17.67 8.30 -1.62
N SER A 64 -18.73 8.49 -2.43
CA SER A 64 -20.10 8.07 -2.11
C SER A 64 -20.64 6.99 -3.05
N THR A 65 -19.83 6.59 -4.03
CA THR A 65 -20.15 5.55 -5.03
C THR A 65 -18.96 4.63 -5.24
N ARG A 66 -19.19 3.44 -5.83
CA ARG A 66 -18.10 2.53 -6.24
C ARG A 66 -17.22 3.12 -7.32
N MET A 67 -17.79 3.83 -8.29
CA MET A 67 -17.03 4.58 -9.29
C MET A 67 -16.15 5.65 -8.65
N GLY A 68 -16.65 6.32 -7.61
CA GLY A 68 -15.87 7.27 -6.81
C GLY A 68 -14.69 6.63 -6.10
N ASN A 69 -14.84 5.39 -5.59
CA ASN A 69 -13.71 4.64 -5.04
C ASN A 69 -12.61 4.44 -6.09
N VAL A 70 -12.97 3.93 -7.28
CA VAL A 70 -12.02 3.66 -8.37
C VAL A 70 -11.32 4.93 -8.83
N ALA A 71 -12.06 6.03 -9.01
CA ALA A 71 -11.48 7.32 -9.39
C ALA A 71 -10.47 7.84 -8.35
N ALA A 72 -10.79 7.69 -7.07
CA ALA A 72 -9.92 8.12 -5.97
C ALA A 72 -8.64 7.26 -5.88
N TYR A 73 -8.74 5.94 -6.10
CA TYR A 73 -7.56 5.06 -6.18
C TYR A 73 -6.63 5.50 -7.32
N ARG A 74 -7.15 5.62 -8.54
CA ARG A 74 -6.35 6.03 -9.69
C ARG A 74 -5.68 7.38 -9.48
N SER A 75 -6.42 8.35 -8.95
CA SER A 75 -5.87 9.66 -8.62
C SER A 75 -4.70 9.57 -7.62
N ALA A 76 -4.81 8.69 -6.62
CA ALA A 76 -3.76 8.50 -5.62
C ALA A 76 -2.53 7.81 -6.23
N TRP A 77 -2.72 6.76 -7.03
CA TRP A 77 -1.63 6.05 -7.69
C TRP A 77 -0.89 6.92 -8.71
N ILE A 78 -1.60 7.72 -9.51
CA ILE A 78 -0.98 8.71 -10.42
C ILE A 78 -0.10 9.70 -9.64
N ARG A 79 -0.57 10.20 -8.50
CA ARG A 79 0.24 11.09 -7.64
C ARG A 79 1.46 10.38 -7.07
N ALA A 80 1.31 9.11 -6.67
CA ALA A 80 2.41 8.31 -6.14
C ALA A 80 3.49 8.04 -7.20
N GLN A 81 3.10 7.70 -8.43
CA GLN A 81 4.04 7.52 -9.56
C GLN A 81 4.82 8.81 -9.87
N ARG A 82 4.13 9.97 -9.88
CA ARG A 82 4.79 11.27 -10.07
C ARG A 82 5.78 11.57 -8.95
N TYR A 83 5.36 11.35 -7.71
CA TYR A 83 6.20 11.54 -6.54
C TYR A 83 7.44 10.65 -6.56
N GLN A 84 7.28 9.39 -6.93
CA GLN A 84 8.40 8.46 -7.10
C GLN A 84 9.34 8.95 -8.19
N ALA A 85 8.84 9.32 -9.37
CA ALA A 85 9.66 9.82 -10.47
C ALA A 85 10.42 11.11 -10.11
N ASP A 86 9.83 11.98 -9.28
CA ASP A 86 10.51 13.20 -8.80
C ASP A 86 11.69 12.85 -7.89
N TRP A 87 11.50 11.88 -6.96
CA TRP A 87 12.58 11.40 -6.11
C TRP A 87 13.67 10.65 -6.88
N ASP A 88 13.30 9.84 -7.85
CA ASP A 88 14.25 9.09 -8.69
C ASP A 88 15.14 10.04 -9.50
N ARG A 89 14.55 11.11 -10.08
CA ARG A 89 15.31 12.16 -10.76
C ARG A 89 16.27 12.88 -9.83
N TYR A 90 15.81 13.25 -8.64
CA TYR A 90 16.66 13.90 -7.65
C TYR A 90 17.82 12.98 -7.21
N ASN A 91 17.52 11.73 -6.86
CA ASN A 91 18.53 10.77 -6.45
C ASN A 91 19.55 10.48 -7.56
N GLN A 92 19.10 10.40 -8.82
CA GLN A 92 19.99 10.21 -9.96
C GLN A 92 20.91 11.43 -10.14
N ALA A 93 20.36 12.65 -10.08
CA ALA A 93 21.18 13.85 -10.19
C ALA A 93 22.23 13.98 -9.08
N VAL A 94 21.88 13.54 -7.84
CA VAL A 94 22.84 13.50 -6.72
C VAL A 94 23.93 12.45 -6.97
N LYS A 95 23.56 11.29 -7.51
CA LYS A 95 24.51 10.22 -7.85
C LYS A 95 25.48 10.65 -8.95
N ASP A 96 24.95 11.20 -10.03
CA ASP A 96 25.76 11.70 -11.17
C ASP A 96 26.77 12.76 -10.71
N ALA A 97 26.33 13.65 -9.80
CA ALA A 97 27.20 14.67 -9.24
C ALA A 97 28.29 14.09 -8.30
N ALA A 98 27.97 13.04 -7.55
CA ALA A 98 28.96 12.35 -6.71
C ALA A 98 30.01 11.66 -7.57
N GLU A 99 29.59 10.95 -8.63
CA GLU A 99 30.50 10.30 -9.58
C GLU A 99 31.39 11.31 -10.34
N ALA A 100 30.83 12.47 -10.71
CA ALA A 100 31.62 13.53 -11.34
C ALA A 100 32.67 14.13 -10.38
N ALA A 101 32.35 14.24 -9.09
CA ALA A 101 33.25 14.74 -8.07
C ALA A 101 34.43 13.79 -7.76
N GLU A 102 34.21 12.48 -7.84
CA GLU A 102 35.28 11.49 -7.69
C GLU A 102 36.32 11.59 -8.82
N ASN A 103 35.88 12.03 -9.99
CA ASN A 103 36.74 12.19 -11.18
C ASN A 103 37.38 13.59 -11.30
N ASP A 104 36.94 14.57 -10.52
CA ASP A 104 37.44 15.95 -10.53
C ASP A 104 38.05 16.32 -9.18
N SER A 105 39.36 16.67 -9.20
CA SER A 105 40.15 17.06 -8.02
C SER A 105 39.68 18.36 -7.35
N SER A 106 38.67 19.05 -7.88
CA SER A 106 38.24 20.38 -7.41
C SER A 106 37.23 20.37 -6.26
N GLY A 107 36.63 19.22 -5.92
CA GLY A 107 35.66 19.09 -4.80
C GLY A 107 34.40 19.93 -4.90
N ALA A 108 34.24 20.69 -5.98
CA ALA A 108 33.15 21.65 -6.14
C ALA A 108 31.83 21.05 -6.62
N SER A 109 31.82 19.81 -7.15
CA SER A 109 30.71 19.30 -7.96
C SER A 109 29.52 18.78 -7.14
N VAL A 110 29.74 18.07 -6.02
CA VAL A 110 28.64 17.54 -5.18
C VAL A 110 27.86 18.67 -4.50
N ALA A 111 28.59 19.65 -3.92
CA ALA A 111 27.97 20.80 -3.28
C ALA A 111 27.16 21.64 -4.30
N SER A 112 27.68 21.81 -5.51
CA SER A 112 26.98 22.52 -6.59
C SER A 112 25.70 21.79 -7.03
N ALA A 113 25.73 20.46 -7.15
CA ALA A 113 24.56 19.67 -7.51
C ALA A 113 23.48 19.67 -6.43
N LEU A 114 23.86 19.62 -5.16
CA LEU A 114 22.93 19.74 -4.03
C LEU A 114 22.31 21.14 -3.95
N LEU A 115 23.03 22.18 -4.34
CA LEU A 115 22.51 23.57 -4.39
C LEU A 115 21.59 23.81 -5.58
N THR A 116 21.82 23.12 -6.72
CA THR A 116 21.01 23.28 -7.95
C THR A 116 19.78 22.36 -7.98
N ASN A 117 19.82 21.22 -7.29
CA ASN A 117 18.72 20.26 -7.22
C ASN A 117 18.06 20.30 -5.85
N THR A 118 16.91 20.96 -5.74
CA THR A 118 16.12 20.96 -4.52
C THR A 118 15.43 19.60 -4.34
N PRO A 119 15.58 18.92 -3.18
CA PRO A 119 14.91 17.65 -2.95
C PRO A 119 13.39 17.83 -3.01
N PRO A 120 12.66 16.88 -3.59
CA PRO A 120 11.20 16.91 -3.58
C PRO A 120 10.65 17.01 -2.15
N ARG A 121 9.56 17.75 -1.99
CA ARG A 121 8.93 17.89 -0.68
C ARG A 121 8.42 16.53 -0.21
N ARG A 122 8.89 16.08 0.96
CA ARG A 122 8.48 14.81 1.53
C ARG A 122 7.00 14.79 1.87
N ASN A 123 6.31 13.71 1.47
CA ASN A 123 4.91 13.45 1.76
C ASN A 123 4.76 12.00 2.26
N LEU A 124 4.39 11.81 3.53
CA LEU A 124 4.34 10.49 4.17
C LEU A 124 3.26 9.56 3.58
N GLU A 125 2.17 10.13 3.03
CA GLU A 125 1.15 9.35 2.33
C GLU A 125 1.73 8.80 1.02
N LEU A 126 2.36 9.67 0.23
CA LEU A 126 2.97 9.29 -1.04
C LEU A 126 4.21 8.41 -0.84
N ASP A 127 5.00 8.59 0.22
CA ASP A 127 6.07 7.65 0.62
C ASP A 127 5.53 6.21 0.77
N THR A 128 4.37 6.09 1.39
CA THR A 128 3.73 4.78 1.61
C THR A 128 3.23 4.17 0.30
N LEU A 129 2.58 4.97 -0.54
CA LEU A 129 2.08 4.52 -1.84
C LEU A 129 3.24 4.19 -2.81
N ALA A 130 4.29 5.01 -2.84
CA ALA A 130 5.49 4.73 -3.61
C ALA A 130 6.18 3.43 -3.14
N GLY A 131 6.20 3.17 -1.83
CA GLY A 131 6.68 1.89 -1.29
C GLY A 131 5.84 0.69 -1.74
N ALA A 132 4.53 0.86 -1.90
CA ALA A 132 3.67 -0.17 -2.48
C ALA A 132 3.94 -0.39 -3.99
N LEU A 133 4.15 0.69 -4.75
CA LEU A 133 4.53 0.60 -6.18
C LEU A 133 5.87 -0.11 -6.39
N ARG A 134 6.84 0.06 -5.48
CA ARG A 134 8.12 -0.66 -5.54
C ARG A 134 8.06 -2.11 -5.04
N GLY A 135 6.96 -2.52 -4.41
CA GLY A 135 6.83 -3.83 -3.77
C GLY A 135 7.42 -3.93 -2.36
N ASP A 136 7.94 -2.84 -1.78
CA ASP A 136 8.46 -2.80 -0.40
C ASP A 136 7.34 -2.94 0.64
N ILE A 137 6.11 -2.59 0.27
CA ILE A 137 4.92 -2.60 1.11
C ILE A 137 3.83 -3.43 0.41
N LEU A 138 3.33 -4.44 1.10
CA LEU A 138 2.30 -5.33 0.56
C LEU A 138 0.90 -4.72 0.74
N VAL A 139 0.09 -4.74 -0.31
CA VAL A 139 -1.30 -4.27 -0.22
C VAL A 139 -2.19 -5.34 0.38
N HIS A 140 -2.88 -4.99 1.46
CA HIS A 140 -3.92 -5.78 2.12
C HIS A 140 -5.28 -5.12 1.86
N MET A 141 -6.03 -5.69 0.93
CA MET A 141 -7.28 -5.12 0.45
C MET A 141 -8.50 -5.76 1.11
N HIS A 142 -9.30 -4.97 1.85
CA HIS A 142 -10.64 -5.39 2.23
C HIS A 142 -11.56 -5.33 1.02
N CYS A 143 -12.18 -6.46 0.66
CA CYS A 143 -13.13 -6.52 -0.46
C CYS A 143 -14.07 -7.72 -0.31
N TYR A 144 -15.37 -7.56 -0.56
CA TYR A 144 -16.33 -8.65 -0.44
C TYR A 144 -16.65 -9.31 -1.79
N ARG A 145 -16.83 -8.54 -2.85
CA ARG A 145 -17.38 -8.98 -4.13
C ARG A 145 -16.28 -9.38 -5.11
N ALA A 146 -16.54 -10.41 -5.89
CA ALA A 146 -15.62 -10.92 -6.91
C ALA A 146 -15.31 -9.87 -7.98
N ASP A 147 -16.34 -9.18 -8.51
CA ASP A 147 -16.16 -8.14 -9.54
C ASP A 147 -15.35 -6.93 -9.06
N GLU A 148 -15.44 -6.60 -7.77
CA GLU A 148 -14.63 -5.54 -7.20
C GLU A 148 -13.18 -5.99 -6.97
N MET A 149 -12.96 -7.26 -6.60
CA MET A 149 -11.61 -7.83 -6.48
C MET A 149 -10.90 -7.83 -7.83
N LEU A 150 -11.59 -8.28 -8.91
CA LEU A 150 -11.05 -8.22 -10.27
C LEU A 150 -10.69 -6.79 -10.69
N THR A 151 -11.57 -5.82 -10.43
CA THR A 151 -11.27 -4.39 -10.70
C THR A 151 -10.02 -3.90 -9.95
N ILE A 152 -9.75 -4.40 -8.75
CA ILE A 152 -8.54 -4.08 -7.99
C ILE A 152 -7.32 -4.77 -8.59
N LEU A 153 -7.45 -6.00 -9.10
CA LEU A 153 -6.35 -6.71 -9.81
C LEU A 153 -6.00 -6.00 -11.11
N ASP A 154 -6.98 -5.62 -11.93
CA ASP A 154 -6.76 -4.81 -13.14
C ASP A 154 -6.00 -3.51 -12.82
N MET A 155 -6.37 -2.85 -11.72
CA MET A 155 -5.70 -1.63 -11.28
C MET A 155 -4.28 -1.91 -10.74
N ALA A 156 -4.06 -3.05 -10.10
CA ALA A 156 -2.75 -3.48 -9.64
C ALA A 156 -1.80 -3.69 -10.82
N GLU A 157 -2.28 -4.29 -11.90
CA GLU A 157 -1.56 -4.43 -13.15
C GLU A 157 -1.31 -3.07 -13.82
N GLU A 158 -2.34 -2.19 -13.92
CA GLU A 158 -2.24 -0.85 -14.53
C GLU A 158 -1.15 0.00 -13.87
N PHE A 159 -1.03 -0.05 -12.54
CA PHE A 159 -0.10 0.81 -11.77
C PHE A 159 1.17 0.10 -11.30
N GLY A 160 1.25 -1.21 -11.42
CA GLY A 160 2.44 -2.00 -11.07
C GLY A 160 2.60 -2.27 -9.58
N TYR A 161 1.52 -2.27 -8.78
CA TYR A 161 1.60 -2.70 -7.38
C TYR A 161 1.09 -4.14 -7.19
N ARG A 162 1.43 -4.76 -6.06
CA ARG A 162 0.97 -6.13 -5.75
C ARG A 162 -0.07 -6.12 -4.64
N VAL A 163 -1.18 -6.83 -4.88
CA VAL A 163 -2.12 -7.19 -3.84
C VAL A 163 -1.63 -8.49 -3.19
N GLY A 164 -1.32 -8.47 -1.90
CA GLY A 164 -0.91 -9.66 -1.18
C GLY A 164 -2.10 -10.49 -0.69
N THR A 165 -3.18 -9.82 -0.29
CA THR A 165 -4.33 -10.52 0.31
C THR A 165 -5.61 -9.72 0.14
N PHE A 166 -6.69 -10.40 -0.27
CA PHE A 166 -8.06 -9.90 -0.06
C PHE A 166 -8.59 -10.38 1.28
N HIS A 167 -8.92 -9.44 2.16
CA HIS A 167 -9.52 -9.70 3.46
C HIS A 167 -11.05 -9.70 3.36
N HIS A 168 -11.67 -10.61 4.12
CA HIS A 168 -13.12 -10.77 4.15
C HIS A 168 -13.73 -11.07 2.76
N GLY A 169 -12.94 -11.78 1.93
CA GLY A 169 -13.26 -12.05 0.53
C GLY A 169 -14.37 -13.08 0.37
N VAL A 170 -15.61 -12.72 0.74
CA VAL A 170 -16.75 -13.63 0.78
C VAL A 170 -16.98 -14.31 -0.58
N GLU A 171 -16.78 -13.60 -1.67
CA GLU A 171 -16.93 -14.12 -3.03
C GLU A 171 -15.60 -14.54 -3.69
N ALA A 172 -14.50 -14.59 -2.95
CA ALA A 172 -13.19 -14.96 -3.49
C ALA A 172 -13.17 -16.33 -4.18
N TYR A 173 -14.01 -17.25 -3.72
CA TYR A 173 -14.16 -18.58 -4.34
C TYR A 173 -14.64 -18.54 -5.79
N LYS A 174 -15.30 -17.46 -6.23
CA LYS A 174 -15.80 -17.29 -7.60
C LYS A 174 -14.68 -16.94 -8.60
N ILE A 175 -13.55 -16.46 -8.08
CA ILE A 175 -12.38 -16.00 -8.85
C ILE A 175 -11.11 -16.65 -8.31
N ALA A 176 -11.21 -17.91 -7.88
CA ALA A 176 -10.08 -18.60 -7.26
C ALA A 176 -8.90 -18.78 -8.21
N ASP A 177 -9.19 -19.01 -9.48
CA ASP A 177 -8.16 -19.17 -10.53
C ASP A 177 -7.42 -17.85 -10.77
N GLU A 178 -8.12 -16.74 -10.89
CA GLU A 178 -7.54 -15.40 -11.06
C GLU A 178 -6.71 -14.98 -9.83
N LEU A 179 -7.16 -15.34 -8.62
CA LEU A 179 -6.36 -15.11 -7.42
C LEU A 179 -5.07 -15.91 -7.40
N ALA A 180 -5.14 -17.18 -7.84
CA ALA A 180 -3.96 -18.05 -7.94
C ALA A 180 -2.98 -17.56 -9.01
N GLU A 181 -3.47 -17.16 -10.19
CA GLU A 181 -2.65 -16.59 -11.27
C GLU A 181 -1.91 -15.31 -10.86
N ASN A 182 -2.52 -14.50 -9.99
CA ASN A 182 -1.92 -13.25 -9.46
C ASN A 182 -1.15 -13.45 -8.15
N ASP A 183 -1.01 -14.67 -7.64
CA ASP A 183 -0.33 -14.98 -6.38
C ASP A 183 -0.94 -14.22 -5.18
N VAL A 184 -2.28 -14.14 -5.12
CA VAL A 184 -3.04 -13.41 -4.12
C VAL A 184 -3.75 -14.35 -3.15
N CYS A 185 -3.57 -14.12 -1.86
CA CYS A 185 -4.24 -14.87 -0.81
C CYS A 185 -5.67 -14.36 -0.52
N GLY A 186 -6.57 -15.27 -0.17
CA GLY A 186 -7.87 -14.96 0.42
C GLY A 186 -7.87 -15.15 1.93
N ALA A 187 -8.16 -14.11 2.71
CA ALA A 187 -8.40 -14.21 4.15
C ALA A 187 -9.90 -14.21 4.42
N LEU A 188 -10.44 -15.36 4.78
CA LEU A 188 -11.87 -15.58 4.96
C LEU A 188 -12.25 -15.65 6.43
N TRP A 189 -13.50 -15.33 6.74
CA TRP A 189 -14.10 -15.54 8.05
C TRP A 189 -14.83 -16.89 8.09
N ALA A 190 -14.42 -17.75 8.98
CA ALA A 190 -15.02 -19.08 9.10
C ALA A 190 -16.43 -19.06 9.70
N ASP A 191 -16.78 -18.01 10.41
CA ASP A 191 -18.00 -17.88 11.24
C ASP A 191 -19.03 -16.87 10.73
N TRP A 192 -18.89 -16.40 9.49
CA TRP A 192 -19.80 -15.40 8.90
C TRP A 192 -20.96 -16.00 8.12
N TRP A 193 -21.50 -17.06 8.60
CA TRP A 193 -22.59 -17.73 7.88
C TRP A 193 -23.81 -16.84 7.64
N GLY A 194 -24.13 -16.57 6.36
CA GLY A 194 -25.31 -15.84 5.95
C GLY A 194 -25.37 -14.37 6.29
N PHE A 195 -24.35 -13.80 6.95
CA PHE A 195 -24.28 -12.36 7.21
C PHE A 195 -23.76 -11.56 6.02
N LYS A 196 -22.97 -12.19 5.19
CA LYS A 196 -22.41 -11.62 3.97
C LYS A 196 -22.46 -12.68 2.88
N ILE A 197 -23.43 -12.57 2.02
CA ILE A 197 -23.63 -13.45 0.86
C ILE A 197 -23.37 -12.64 -0.39
#